data_869fdcac45bb2f28bd756a106f2ac087
#
_entry.id   869fdcac45bb2f28bd756a106f2ac087
#
_cell.length_a   1.000
_cell.length_b   1.000
_cell.length_c   1.000
_cell.angle_alpha   90.00
_cell.angle_beta   90.00
_cell.angle_gamma   90.00
#
_symmetry.space_group_name_H-M   'P 1'
#
loop_
_entity.id
_entity.type
_entity.pdbx_description
1 polymer ?
#
loop_
_entity_poly.entity_id
_entity_poly.type
_entity_poly.pdbx_seq_one_letter_code
_entity_poly.pdbx_strand_id
1 'polypeptide(L)'
;GAETVTKLIGNAIVAFADFPDQWQKLREDRSKIPAAIEELLRYEAPSQYQVRTTTRDVTLHGITIPADSAVLLLTASATRDERMFPDPDRLDIDRERKMGFNLAFGYGVHSCLGAALARMESRIALDALLDLLPDYDVDRAGLKRVAMSNVAGWSNVPVRKRV
;
A
#
# COMPACT_ATOMS: atom_id res chain seq x y z
N GLY A 1 -9.81 9.04 6.51
CA GLY A 1 -8.79 9.71 7.22
C GLY A 1 -7.86 8.83 8.04
N ALA A 2 -7.91 8.96 9.35
CA ALA A 2 -6.86 8.42 10.24
C ALA A 2 -6.67 6.90 10.18
N GLU A 3 -7.68 6.13 9.80
CA GLU A 3 -7.61 4.67 9.87
C GLU A 3 -6.72 4.06 8.78
N THR A 4 -6.87 4.47 7.54
CA THR A 4 -6.09 3.88 6.42
C THR A 4 -4.61 4.25 6.48
N VAL A 5 -4.26 5.47 6.88
CA VAL A 5 -2.86 5.87 7.04
C VAL A 5 -2.18 5.09 8.16
N THR A 6 -2.84 4.87 9.29
CA THR A 6 -2.27 4.03 10.36
C THR A 6 -2.03 2.60 9.91
N LYS A 7 -2.90 2.03 9.06
CA LYS A 7 -2.68 0.71 8.47
C LYS A 7 -1.49 0.71 7.50
N LEU A 8 -1.35 1.76 6.68
CA LEU A 8 -0.21 1.90 5.79
C LEU A 8 1.12 1.93 6.55
N ILE A 9 1.17 2.68 7.66
CA ILE A 9 2.39 2.75 8.48
C ILE A 9 2.69 1.40 9.14
N GLY A 10 1.67 0.73 9.69
CA GLY A 10 1.84 -0.63 10.24
C GLY A 10 2.34 -1.64 9.18
N ASN A 11 1.76 -1.60 7.97
CA ASN A 11 2.19 -2.40 6.84
C ASN A 11 3.64 -2.08 6.45
N ALA A 12 4.02 -0.79 6.44
CA ALA A 12 5.36 -0.33 6.12
C ALA A 12 6.41 -0.91 7.08
N ILE A 13 6.17 -0.86 8.39
CA ILE A 13 7.09 -1.41 9.40
C ILE A 13 7.32 -2.90 9.17
N VAL A 14 6.24 -3.66 8.90
CA VAL A 14 6.35 -5.10 8.64
C VAL A 14 7.08 -5.35 7.32
N ALA A 15 6.72 -4.64 6.25
CA ALA A 15 7.33 -4.79 4.94
C ALA A 15 8.84 -4.45 4.96
N PHE A 16 9.24 -3.37 5.62
CA PHE A 16 10.66 -3.04 5.75
C PHE A 16 11.44 -4.02 6.64
N ALA A 17 10.79 -4.68 7.59
CA ALA A 17 11.41 -5.79 8.33
C ALA A 17 11.59 -7.05 7.47
N ASP A 18 10.75 -7.26 6.44
CA ASP A 18 10.89 -8.32 5.44
C ASP A 18 11.94 -7.96 4.36
N PHE A 19 12.13 -6.67 4.10
CA PHE A 19 13.08 -6.13 3.12
C PHE A 19 14.03 -5.10 3.79
N PRO A 20 14.94 -5.54 4.67
CA PRO A 20 15.79 -4.64 5.46
C PRO A 20 16.77 -3.83 4.60
N ASP A 21 17.12 -4.32 3.40
CA ASP A 21 17.90 -3.58 2.41
C ASP A 21 17.18 -2.29 1.96
N GLN A 22 15.85 -2.32 1.88
CA GLN A 22 15.06 -1.15 1.50
C GLN A 22 14.95 -0.12 2.64
N TRP A 23 14.88 -0.60 3.90
CA TRP A 23 14.95 0.27 5.07
C TRP A 23 16.31 0.98 5.17
N GLN A 24 17.38 0.23 4.93
CA GLN A 24 18.74 0.79 4.92
C GLN A 24 18.90 1.87 3.85
N LYS A 25 18.39 1.67 2.63
CA LYS A 25 18.39 2.69 1.57
C LYS A 25 17.71 4.00 2.00
N LEU A 26 16.60 3.92 2.74
CA LEU A 26 15.92 5.11 3.26
C LEU A 26 16.72 5.81 4.36
N ARG A 27 17.43 5.06 5.20
CA ARG A 27 18.34 5.63 6.21
C ARG A 27 19.48 6.40 5.57
N GLU A 28 20.01 5.89 4.48
CA GLU A 28 21.10 6.49 3.72
C GLU A 28 20.67 7.71 2.91
N ASP A 29 19.44 7.67 2.39
CA ASP A 29 18.89 8.74 1.55
C ASP A 29 17.39 8.98 1.80
N ARG A 30 17.07 9.90 2.70
CA ARG A 30 15.69 10.28 3.04
C ARG A 30 14.93 10.98 1.90
N SER A 31 15.62 11.44 0.87
CA SER A 31 14.97 12.02 -0.31
C SER A 31 14.11 10.98 -1.04
N LYS A 32 14.34 9.69 -0.79
CA LYS A 32 13.57 8.57 -1.33
C LYS A 32 12.24 8.30 -0.61
N ILE A 33 11.96 8.96 0.52
CA ILE A 33 10.71 8.73 1.29
C ILE A 33 9.45 8.88 0.40
N PRO A 34 9.31 9.89 -0.46
CA PRO A 34 8.14 9.98 -1.35
C PRO A 34 7.99 8.77 -2.28
N ALA A 35 9.11 8.26 -2.80
CA ALA A 35 9.13 7.08 -3.65
C ALA A 35 8.76 5.82 -2.87
N ALA A 36 9.27 5.66 -1.67
CA ALA A 36 8.95 4.55 -0.78
C ALA A 36 7.46 4.50 -0.42
N ILE A 37 6.82 5.64 -0.17
CA ILE A 37 5.38 5.69 0.11
C ILE A 37 4.57 5.17 -1.07
N GLU A 38 4.90 5.57 -2.28
CA GLU A 38 4.20 5.07 -3.47
C GLU A 38 4.43 3.56 -3.67
N GLU A 39 5.62 3.07 -3.37
CA GLU A 39 5.91 1.64 -3.45
C GLU A 39 5.20 0.84 -2.34
N LEU A 40 5.13 1.36 -1.12
CA LEU A 40 4.34 0.77 -0.04
C LEU A 40 2.85 0.70 -0.38
N LEU A 41 2.31 1.76 -0.98
CA LEU A 41 0.93 1.79 -1.48
C LEU A 41 0.69 0.78 -2.60
N ARG A 42 1.67 0.54 -3.47
CA ARG A 42 1.61 -0.52 -4.47
C ARG A 42 1.70 -1.91 -3.83
N TYR A 43 2.69 -2.08 -2.94
CA TYR A 43 3.05 -3.37 -2.38
C TYR A 43 2.00 -3.91 -1.41
N GLU A 44 1.50 -3.09 -0.48
CA GLU A 44 0.49 -3.50 0.49
C GLU A 44 -0.46 -2.34 0.83
N ALA A 45 -1.27 -1.95 -0.16
CA ALA A 45 -2.28 -0.92 0.03
C ALA A 45 -3.28 -1.32 1.13
N PRO A 46 -3.64 -0.41 2.04
CA PRO A 46 -4.70 -0.68 3.00
C PRO A 46 -6.05 -0.98 2.34
N SER A 47 -6.41 -0.25 1.28
CA SER A 47 -7.66 -0.47 0.55
C SER A 47 -7.49 -1.60 -0.47
N GLN A 48 -8.22 -2.70 -0.28
CA GLN A 48 -8.05 -3.91 -1.08
C GLN A 48 -8.92 -3.91 -2.34
N TYR A 49 -10.14 -3.41 -2.25
CA TYR A 49 -11.06 -3.35 -3.37
C TYR A 49 -12.09 -2.23 -3.23
N GLN A 50 -12.70 -1.89 -4.34
CA GLN A 50 -13.82 -0.98 -4.45
C GLN A 50 -15.00 -1.68 -5.13
N VAL A 51 -16.22 -1.35 -4.74
CA VAL A 51 -17.44 -1.91 -5.38
C VAL A 51 -18.06 -0.88 -6.30
N ARG A 52 -18.56 -1.35 -7.44
CA ARG A 52 -19.36 -0.56 -8.39
C ARG A 52 -20.59 -1.36 -8.79
N THR A 53 -21.63 -0.66 -9.22
CA THR A 53 -22.79 -1.26 -9.88
C THR A 53 -22.77 -0.85 -11.34
N THR A 54 -22.96 -1.80 -12.24
CA THR A 54 -23.08 -1.52 -13.67
C THR A 54 -24.41 -0.84 -13.97
N THR A 55 -24.41 0.25 -14.73
CA THR A 55 -25.63 0.96 -15.18
C THR A 55 -26.10 0.49 -16.56
N ARG A 56 -25.33 -0.37 -17.20
CA ARG A 56 -25.59 -0.99 -18.52
C ARG A 56 -24.77 -2.27 -18.63
N ASP A 57 -25.05 -3.09 -19.63
CA ASP A 57 -24.19 -4.22 -19.96
C ASP A 57 -22.78 -3.74 -20.32
N VAL A 58 -21.77 -4.41 -19.77
CA VAL A 58 -20.36 -4.11 -20.01
C VAL A 58 -19.63 -5.39 -20.41
N THR A 59 -19.01 -5.39 -21.60
CA THR A 59 -18.22 -6.54 -22.06
C THR A 59 -16.74 -6.26 -21.85
N LEU A 60 -16.08 -7.15 -21.06
CA LEU A 60 -14.64 -7.12 -20.81
C LEU A 60 -14.06 -8.50 -21.14
N HIS A 61 -13.03 -8.54 -21.97
CA HIS A 61 -12.33 -9.77 -22.36
C HIS A 61 -13.30 -10.89 -22.86
N GLY A 62 -14.35 -10.52 -23.60
CA GLY A 62 -15.34 -11.47 -24.13
C GLY A 62 -16.40 -11.92 -23.13
N ILE A 63 -16.38 -11.44 -21.88
CA ILE A 63 -17.38 -11.72 -20.86
C ILE A 63 -18.29 -10.51 -20.69
N THR A 64 -19.60 -10.69 -20.84
CA THR A 64 -20.59 -9.64 -20.61
C THR A 64 -21.07 -9.67 -19.16
N ILE A 65 -20.91 -8.54 -18.48
CA ILE A 65 -21.44 -8.26 -17.15
C ILE A 65 -22.77 -7.54 -17.37
N PRO A 66 -23.91 -8.09 -16.97
CA PRO A 66 -25.21 -7.44 -17.16
C PRO A 66 -25.32 -6.11 -16.40
N ALA A 67 -26.24 -5.25 -16.82
CA ALA A 67 -26.68 -4.12 -16.03
C ALA A 67 -27.10 -4.53 -14.62
N ASP A 68 -27.04 -3.60 -13.68
CA ASP A 68 -27.39 -3.78 -12.26
C ASP A 68 -26.59 -4.87 -11.52
N SER A 69 -25.43 -5.24 -12.06
CA SER A 69 -24.52 -6.21 -11.41
C SER A 69 -23.53 -5.50 -10.48
N ALA A 70 -23.28 -6.11 -9.32
CA ALA A 70 -22.19 -5.68 -8.44
C ALA A 70 -20.83 -6.15 -8.99
N VAL A 71 -19.87 -5.24 -9.10
CA VAL A 71 -18.52 -5.52 -9.60
C VAL A 71 -17.49 -5.09 -8.55
N LEU A 72 -16.62 -6.02 -8.15
CA LEU A 72 -15.48 -5.73 -7.28
C LEU A 72 -14.26 -5.39 -8.12
N LEU A 73 -13.76 -4.17 -7.94
CA LEU A 73 -12.50 -3.70 -8.52
C LEU A 73 -11.37 -4.02 -7.53
N LEU A 74 -10.63 -5.09 -7.77
CA LEU A 74 -9.57 -5.57 -6.89
C LEU A 74 -8.30 -4.72 -7.05
N THR A 75 -8.29 -3.52 -6.48
CA THR A 75 -7.21 -2.54 -6.65
C THR A 75 -5.88 -3.06 -6.11
N ALA A 76 -5.87 -3.76 -4.98
CA ALA A 76 -4.66 -4.33 -4.42
C ALA A 76 -4.07 -5.46 -5.29
N SER A 77 -4.90 -6.25 -5.95
CA SER A 77 -4.43 -7.24 -6.93
C SER A 77 -3.87 -6.56 -8.18
N ALA A 78 -4.52 -5.50 -8.65
CA ALA A 78 -4.07 -4.77 -9.83
C ALA A 78 -2.70 -4.10 -9.62
N THR A 79 -2.38 -3.66 -8.39
CA THR A 79 -1.05 -3.11 -8.07
C THR A 79 0.05 -4.19 -7.95
N ARG A 80 -0.32 -5.47 -8.02
CA ARG A 80 0.57 -6.64 -8.05
C ARG A 80 0.57 -7.38 -9.39
N ASP A 81 -0.04 -6.81 -10.43
CA ASP A 81 -0.09 -7.42 -11.76
C ASP A 81 1.31 -7.46 -12.39
N GLU A 82 1.84 -8.65 -12.61
CA GLU A 82 3.19 -8.89 -13.17
C GLU A 82 3.36 -8.33 -14.59
N ARG A 83 2.25 -8.15 -15.33
CA ARG A 83 2.26 -7.52 -16.67
C ARG A 83 2.59 -6.03 -16.59
N MET A 84 2.33 -5.39 -15.45
CA MET A 84 2.56 -3.98 -15.21
C MET A 84 3.77 -3.72 -14.30
N PHE A 85 4.02 -4.62 -13.35
CA PHE A 85 5.06 -4.47 -12.35
C PHE A 85 5.98 -5.70 -12.35
N PRO A 86 7.15 -5.65 -12.98
CA PRO A 86 8.15 -6.72 -12.86
C PRO A 86 8.45 -7.00 -11.39
N ASP A 87 8.59 -8.28 -11.03
CA ASP A 87 8.81 -8.73 -9.64
C ASP A 87 7.83 -8.07 -8.64
N PRO A 88 6.50 -8.26 -8.83
CA PRO A 88 5.49 -7.50 -8.10
C PRO A 88 5.50 -7.79 -6.59
N ASP A 89 6.02 -8.95 -6.19
CA ASP A 89 6.12 -9.40 -4.80
C ASP A 89 7.39 -8.93 -4.09
N ARG A 90 8.25 -8.20 -4.78
CA ARG A 90 9.37 -7.50 -4.18
C ARG A 90 8.99 -6.06 -3.84
N LEU A 91 9.27 -5.65 -2.60
CA LEU A 91 9.29 -4.24 -2.23
C LEU A 91 10.58 -3.62 -2.79
N ASP A 92 10.46 -2.60 -3.63
CA ASP A 92 11.59 -1.90 -4.23
C ASP A 92 11.32 -0.40 -4.30
N ILE A 93 11.92 0.37 -3.39
CA ILE A 93 11.72 1.82 -3.33
C ILE A 93 12.35 2.59 -4.50
N ASP A 94 13.22 1.95 -5.26
CA ASP A 94 13.83 2.48 -6.48
C ASP A 94 13.09 2.02 -7.75
N ARG A 95 11.96 1.33 -7.60
CA ARG A 95 11.17 0.82 -8.73
C ARG A 95 10.86 1.92 -9.74
N GLU A 96 11.23 1.66 -10.99
CA GLU A 96 10.91 2.56 -12.10
C GLU A 96 9.40 2.60 -12.35
N ARG A 97 8.83 3.79 -12.33
CA ARG A 97 7.39 4.01 -12.53
C ARG A 97 7.10 4.43 -13.96
N LYS A 98 7.02 3.47 -14.87
CA LYS A 98 6.80 3.72 -16.30
C LYS A 98 5.41 4.29 -16.63
N MET A 99 4.42 4.12 -15.77
CA MET A 99 3.02 4.41 -16.11
C MET A 99 2.25 5.26 -15.09
N GLY A 100 2.88 5.84 -14.10
CA GLY A 100 2.26 6.88 -13.25
C GLY A 100 1.03 6.49 -12.42
N PHE A 101 0.48 5.28 -12.54
CA PHE A 101 -0.78 4.90 -11.90
C PHE A 101 -0.57 3.99 -10.70
N ASN A 102 -0.64 4.59 -9.51
CA ASN A 102 -0.84 3.82 -8.30
C ASN A 102 -2.36 3.72 -8.03
N LEU A 103 -2.94 2.54 -8.28
CA LEU A 103 -4.37 2.30 -8.10
C LEU A 103 -4.81 2.19 -6.63
N ALA A 104 -3.88 2.26 -5.67
CA ALA A 104 -4.20 2.23 -4.25
C ALA A 104 -5.14 3.37 -3.82
N PHE A 105 -5.09 4.49 -4.52
CA PHE A 105 -6.01 5.62 -4.33
C PHE A 105 -7.22 5.62 -5.29
N GLY A 106 -7.41 4.55 -6.05
CA GLY A 106 -8.40 4.49 -7.11
C GLY A 106 -8.04 5.35 -8.32
N TYR A 107 -8.98 5.51 -9.23
CA TYR A 107 -8.82 6.26 -10.47
C TYR A 107 -10.13 6.95 -10.90
N GLY A 108 -10.01 8.06 -11.65
CA GLY A 108 -11.13 8.79 -12.20
C GLY A 108 -11.83 9.69 -11.18
N VAL A 109 -13.12 9.92 -11.36
CA VAL A 109 -13.91 10.86 -10.55
C VAL A 109 -14.04 10.48 -9.08
N HIS A 110 -13.80 9.22 -8.76
CA HIS A 110 -13.77 8.69 -7.39
C HIS A 110 -12.36 8.48 -6.85
N SER A 111 -11.33 9.06 -7.47
CA SER A 111 -9.99 9.07 -6.89
C SER A 111 -10.01 9.63 -5.48
N CYS A 112 -9.20 9.03 -4.59
CA CYS A 112 -9.22 9.35 -3.16
C CYS A 112 -9.03 10.84 -2.90
N LEU A 113 -10.01 11.47 -2.27
CA LEU A 113 -9.96 12.89 -1.91
C LEU A 113 -8.81 13.20 -0.94
N GLY A 114 -8.50 12.25 -0.04
CA GLY A 114 -7.45 12.37 0.96
C GLY A 114 -6.04 12.00 0.48
N ALA A 115 -5.82 11.72 -0.81
CA ALA A 115 -4.55 11.19 -1.30
C ALA A 115 -3.34 12.09 -1.01
N ALA A 116 -3.50 13.41 -1.11
CA ALA A 116 -2.43 14.36 -0.80
C ALA A 116 -2.12 14.38 0.71
N LEU A 117 -3.14 14.38 1.54
CA LEU A 117 -3.01 14.34 3.00
C LEU A 117 -2.35 13.02 3.44
N ALA A 118 -2.81 11.89 2.92
CA ALA A 118 -2.24 10.57 3.24
C ALA A 118 -0.75 10.48 2.91
N ARG A 119 -0.33 11.02 1.76
CA ARG A 119 1.09 11.10 1.39
C ARG A 119 1.89 11.99 2.35
N MET A 120 1.33 13.14 2.74
CA MET A 120 1.99 14.06 3.67
C MET A 120 2.15 13.41 5.06
N GLU A 121 1.09 12.84 5.62
CA GLU A 121 1.13 12.15 6.92
C GLU A 121 2.13 10.99 6.89
N SER A 122 2.11 10.18 5.82
CA SER A 122 3.04 9.06 5.67
C SER A 122 4.49 9.49 5.57
N ARG A 123 4.78 10.62 4.89
CA ARG A 123 6.14 11.19 4.84
C ARG A 123 6.65 11.57 6.22
N ILE A 124 5.85 12.30 6.99
CA ILE A 124 6.20 12.73 8.35
C ILE A 124 6.41 11.50 9.25
N ALA A 125 5.51 10.51 9.14
CA ALA A 125 5.61 9.30 9.95
C ALA A 125 6.85 8.47 9.62
N LEU A 126 7.16 8.23 8.32
CA LEU A 126 8.35 7.47 7.93
C LEU A 126 9.65 8.21 8.32
N ASP A 127 9.70 9.52 8.16
CA ASP A 127 10.87 10.31 8.55
C ASP A 127 11.14 10.21 10.05
N ALA A 128 10.09 10.34 10.88
CA ALA A 128 10.19 10.15 12.32
C ALA A 128 10.58 8.72 12.72
N LEU A 129 10.06 7.71 12.01
CA LEU A 129 10.38 6.31 12.27
C LEU A 129 11.85 5.98 11.97
N LEU A 130 12.46 6.61 10.98
CA LEU A 130 13.90 6.45 10.71
C LEU A 130 14.79 6.91 11.88
N ASP A 131 14.35 7.92 12.64
CA ASP A 131 15.04 8.36 13.85
C ASP A 131 14.75 7.47 15.06
N LEU A 132 13.50 7.08 15.24
CA LEU A 132 13.05 6.30 16.39
C LEU A 132 13.48 4.83 16.31
N LEU A 133 13.45 4.25 15.11
CA LEU A 133 13.69 2.84 14.83
C LEU A 133 14.75 2.67 13.72
N PRO A 134 15.98 3.19 13.90
CA PRO A 134 17.01 3.10 12.86
C PRO A 134 17.34 1.63 12.52
N ASP A 135 17.26 0.74 13.50
CA ASP A 135 17.35 -0.71 13.36
C ASP A 135 16.38 -1.36 14.34
N TYR A 136 15.60 -2.34 13.86
CA TYR A 136 14.53 -2.92 14.66
C TYR A 136 14.18 -4.35 14.25
N ASP A 137 13.56 -5.06 15.16
CA ASP A 137 12.90 -6.35 14.93
C ASP A 137 11.39 -6.22 15.12
N VAL A 138 10.64 -6.98 14.34
CA VAL A 138 9.19 -7.16 14.53
C VAL A 138 8.95 -8.49 15.26
N ASP A 139 8.25 -8.45 16.38
CA ASP A 139 7.75 -9.66 17.03
C ASP A 139 6.60 -10.24 16.20
N ARG A 140 6.92 -11.25 15.38
CA ARG A 140 5.96 -11.88 14.47
C ARG A 140 4.83 -12.60 15.21
N ALA A 141 5.07 -13.13 16.39
CA ALA A 141 4.06 -13.83 17.20
C ALA A 141 3.00 -12.85 17.75
N GLY A 142 3.40 -11.61 18.00
CA GLY A 142 2.52 -10.56 18.49
C GLY A 142 1.77 -9.80 17.41
N LEU A 143 2.02 -10.07 16.12
CA LEU A 143 1.29 -9.42 15.01
C LEU A 143 -0.20 -9.79 15.03
N LYS A 144 -1.07 -8.79 14.88
CA LYS A 144 -2.52 -9.00 14.78
C LYS A 144 -3.07 -8.27 13.56
N ARG A 145 -3.65 -9.02 12.63
CA ARG A 145 -4.35 -8.45 11.47
C ARG A 145 -5.67 -7.80 11.89
N VAL A 146 -6.11 -6.78 11.15
CA VAL A 146 -7.47 -6.27 11.27
C VAL A 146 -8.46 -7.26 10.66
N ALA A 147 -9.64 -7.39 11.29
CA ALA A 147 -10.72 -8.25 10.80
C ALA A 147 -11.71 -7.43 9.95
N MET A 148 -11.24 -6.93 8.79
CA MET A 148 -12.05 -6.16 7.84
C MET A 148 -11.91 -6.76 6.45
N SER A 149 -12.99 -6.76 5.67
CA SER A 149 -13.00 -7.37 4.33
C SER A 149 -12.30 -6.50 3.28
N ASN A 150 -12.43 -5.19 3.37
CA ASN A 150 -11.95 -4.23 2.37
C ASN A 150 -10.70 -3.46 2.77
N VAL A 151 -10.25 -3.61 4.03
CA VAL A 151 -9.05 -2.96 4.55
C VAL A 151 -8.07 -4.01 5.06
N ALA A 152 -6.86 -4.03 4.51
CA ALA A 152 -5.76 -4.85 4.99
C ALA A 152 -4.79 -4.01 5.84
N GLY A 153 -4.32 -4.61 6.91
CA GLY A 153 -3.33 -3.99 7.79
C GLY A 153 -3.30 -4.66 9.14
N TRP A 154 -2.55 -4.06 10.03
CA TRP A 154 -2.31 -4.57 11.37
C TRP A 154 -3.05 -3.74 12.41
N SER A 155 -3.66 -4.38 13.40
CA SER A 155 -4.18 -3.75 14.61
C SER A 155 -3.10 -3.68 15.70
N ASN A 156 -2.06 -4.51 15.60
CA ASN A 156 -0.92 -4.50 16.50
C ASN A 156 0.35 -4.91 15.75
N VAL A 157 1.42 -4.10 15.91
CA VAL A 157 2.75 -4.36 15.34
C VAL A 157 3.78 -4.14 16.44
N PRO A 158 4.09 -5.17 17.24
CA PRO A 158 5.11 -5.04 18.28
C PRO A 158 6.50 -4.95 17.65
N VAL A 159 7.24 -3.92 18.02
CA VAL A 159 8.62 -3.70 17.54
C VAL A 159 9.58 -3.58 18.71
N ARG A 160 10.83 -4.01 18.50
CA ARG A 160 11.93 -3.82 19.41
C ARG A 160 13.07 -3.16 18.66
N LYS A 161 13.53 -2.03 19.18
CA LYS A 161 14.75 -1.37 18.68
C LYS A 161 15.94 -2.28 18.97
N ARG A 162 16.79 -2.49 17.97
CA ARG A 162 18.12 -3.08 18.18
C ARG A 162 19.05 -2.00 18.75
N VAL A 163 19.81 -2.38 19.74
CA VAL A 163 20.80 -1.51 20.43
C VAL A 163 22.17 -1.77 19.84
#